data_3fcc15d9bfaad17524e36a3793c17f93
#
_entry.id   3fcc15d9bfaad17524e36a3793c17f93
#
_cell.length_a   1.000
_cell.length_b   1.000
_cell.length_c   1.000
_cell.angle_alpha   90.00
_cell.angle_beta   90.00
_cell.angle_gamma   90.00
#
_symmetry.space_group_name_H-M   'P 1'
#
loop_
_entity.id
_entity.type
_entity.pdbx_description
1 polymer ?
#
loop_
_entity_poly.entity_id
_entity_poly.type
_entity_poly.pdbx_seq_one_letter_code
_entity_poly.pdbx_strand_id
1 'polypeptide(L)'
;MINKLKQKFKRYEIDGYIIPKNDEFFSEYANPNRLKIVSNFSGSAGMALILKDKNYLFVDGRYTLQAKLESGKKFKIHEITKVKPKQILSKFKNKLKIGFDPKLFTNQSLKKQFLPHCNLIAINDNLIDQLSITKKLNGQKFYQLNSKDVGETTRSKISRLINYMSKKKIDNIFISAPENVSWLLNLRGYDNPNSPIPNCRLILSKSRELYLFSSKYKILNIRNKIPLKVNYYEENDFYFVINKLKGNNFSIDEISCSIYFEKLISSKFYINTKVDPCYYFKSIKNVIELNNMEKAHIEDGVALTKFLYWIKNSDVKKLDELKVEKKLENFRKRNKNYLYPSFNTIAGSGPNGAIIHYRANKKSNRKI
;
A
#
# COMPACT_ATOMS: atom_id res chain seq x y z
N MET A 1 13.74 19.71 7.11
CA MET A 1 13.69 18.56 6.17
C MET A 1 13.90 19.00 4.71
N ILE A 2 13.05 19.85 4.12
CA ILE A 2 13.13 20.25 2.69
C ILE A 2 14.50 20.82 2.31
N ASN A 3 15.07 21.75 3.09
CA ASN A 3 16.39 22.33 2.80
C ASN A 3 17.51 21.26 2.81
N LYS A 4 17.49 20.33 3.77
CA LYS A 4 18.45 19.21 3.80
C LYS A 4 18.30 18.29 2.59
N LEU A 5 17.07 18.08 2.09
CA LEU A 5 16.84 17.33 0.85
C LEU A 5 17.41 18.06 -0.36
N LYS A 6 17.14 19.36 -0.51
CA LYS A 6 17.68 20.17 -1.61
C LYS A 6 19.21 20.21 -1.67
N GLN A 7 19.89 20.19 -0.51
CA GLN A 7 21.36 20.10 -0.46
C GLN A 7 21.92 18.83 -1.11
N LYS A 8 21.13 17.72 -1.12
CA LYS A 8 21.52 16.48 -1.79
C LYS A 8 21.43 16.55 -3.30
N PHE A 9 20.65 17.48 -3.89
CA PHE A 9 20.42 17.55 -5.33
C PHE A 9 21.70 17.67 -6.14
N LYS A 10 22.67 18.46 -5.66
CA LYS A 10 23.99 18.59 -6.32
C LYS A 10 24.71 17.23 -6.41
N ARG A 11 24.74 16.47 -5.31
CA ARG A 11 25.41 15.16 -5.24
C ARG A 11 24.83 14.13 -6.22
N TYR A 12 23.50 14.17 -6.45
CA TYR A 12 22.80 13.23 -7.32
C TYR A 12 22.52 13.80 -8.71
N GLU A 13 23.06 15.00 -9.03
CA GLU A 13 22.89 15.71 -10.30
C GLU A 13 21.43 15.83 -10.73
N ILE A 14 20.53 16.14 -9.81
CA ILE A 14 19.10 16.30 -10.03
C ILE A 14 18.63 17.73 -9.76
N ASP A 15 17.52 18.12 -10.42
CA ASP A 15 16.87 19.42 -10.25
C ASP A 15 15.69 19.36 -9.32
N GLY A 16 15.22 18.14 -9.01
CA GLY A 16 14.10 17.88 -8.11
C GLY A 16 13.98 16.43 -7.71
N TYR A 17 13.10 16.17 -6.72
CA TYR A 17 12.85 14.82 -6.21
C TYR A 17 11.37 14.57 -5.96
N ILE A 18 10.89 13.36 -6.27
CA ILE A 18 9.51 12.95 -6.12
C ILE A 18 9.35 12.10 -4.86
N ILE A 19 8.32 12.38 -4.07
CA ILE A 19 8.01 11.64 -2.84
C ILE A 19 6.53 11.26 -2.87
N PRO A 20 6.18 9.99 -3.15
CA PRO A 20 4.80 9.52 -3.12
C PRO A 20 4.34 9.24 -1.69
N LYS A 21 3.03 9.03 -1.51
CA LYS A 21 2.43 8.64 -0.23
C LYS A 21 2.70 7.18 0.12
N ASN A 22 2.73 6.30 -0.88
CA ASN A 22 2.89 4.85 -0.68
C ASN A 22 4.29 4.46 -0.20
N ASP A 23 4.38 3.25 0.35
CA ASP A 23 5.62 2.52 0.63
C ASP A 23 5.99 1.58 -0.52
N GLU A 24 6.97 0.71 -0.27
CA GLU A 24 7.49 -0.29 -1.21
C GLU A 24 6.47 -1.38 -1.57
N PHE A 25 5.37 -1.49 -0.82
CA PHE A 25 4.24 -2.40 -1.07
C PHE A 25 3.03 -1.68 -1.67
N PHE A 26 3.17 -0.41 -2.03
CA PHE A 26 2.11 0.46 -2.54
C PHE A 26 0.94 0.64 -1.57
N SER A 27 1.19 0.46 -0.26
CA SER A 27 0.19 0.65 0.79
C SER A 27 -0.10 2.13 1.05
N GLU A 28 -1.37 2.47 1.25
CA GLU A 28 -1.77 3.78 1.78
C GLU A 28 -1.35 4.00 3.25
N TYR A 29 -1.12 2.92 3.98
CA TYR A 29 -0.62 2.92 5.36
C TYR A 29 0.90 2.93 5.45
N ALA A 30 1.56 3.54 4.48
CA ALA A 30 3.01 3.57 4.35
C ALA A 30 3.76 3.81 5.67
N ASN A 31 4.74 2.95 5.94
CA ASN A 31 5.66 3.07 7.06
C ASN A 31 7.10 2.75 6.59
N PRO A 32 7.97 3.78 6.50
CA PRO A 32 7.77 5.19 6.91
C PRO A 32 6.84 5.98 5.98
N ASN A 33 6.09 6.92 6.55
CA ASN A 33 5.29 7.87 5.76
C ASN A 33 6.16 9.05 5.30
N ARG A 34 6.90 8.86 4.22
CA ARG A 34 7.88 9.81 3.69
C ARG A 34 7.23 11.13 3.26
N LEU A 35 6.03 11.09 2.71
CA LEU A 35 5.28 12.29 2.32
C LEU A 35 4.97 13.15 3.55
N LYS A 36 4.48 12.56 4.64
CA LYS A 36 4.19 13.27 5.89
C LYS A 36 5.47 13.86 6.51
N ILE A 37 6.59 13.13 6.48
CA ILE A 37 7.88 13.60 7.01
C ILE A 37 8.32 14.91 6.31
N VAL A 38 8.09 15.02 5.00
CA VAL A 38 8.53 16.18 4.21
C VAL A 38 7.51 17.32 4.23
N SER A 39 6.23 17.00 4.15
CA SER A 39 5.17 18.00 3.91
C SER A 39 4.28 18.29 5.12
N ASN A 40 4.32 17.49 6.17
CA ASN A 40 3.35 17.40 7.28
C ASN A 40 1.96 16.87 6.85
N PHE A 41 1.72 16.67 5.55
CA PHE A 41 0.44 16.18 5.04
C PHE A 41 0.16 14.76 5.55
N SER A 42 -0.99 14.60 6.20
CA SER A 42 -1.38 13.33 6.84
C SER A 42 -2.44 12.53 6.05
N GLY A 43 -2.94 13.04 4.94
CA GLY A 43 -3.91 12.34 4.09
C GLY A 43 -3.38 11.03 3.50
N SER A 44 -4.30 10.15 3.05
CA SER A 44 -3.94 8.80 2.58
C SER A 44 -3.50 8.76 1.12
N ALA A 45 -3.71 9.81 0.33
CA ALA A 45 -3.32 9.87 -1.07
C ALA A 45 -2.68 11.21 -1.42
N GLY A 46 -1.52 11.16 -2.06
CA GLY A 46 -0.81 12.38 -2.48
C GLY A 46 0.63 12.10 -2.90
N MET A 47 1.28 13.14 -3.42
CA MET A 47 2.67 13.11 -3.87
C MET A 47 3.26 14.51 -3.81
N ALA A 48 4.50 14.61 -3.32
CA ALA A 48 5.26 15.86 -3.39
C ALA A 48 6.27 15.84 -4.54
N LEU A 49 6.41 16.96 -5.22
CA LEU A 49 7.50 17.28 -6.14
C LEU A 49 8.28 18.45 -5.56
N ILE A 50 9.50 18.19 -5.12
CA ILE A 50 10.40 19.20 -4.56
C ILE A 50 11.37 19.63 -5.66
N LEU A 51 11.32 20.88 -6.10
CA LEU A 51 12.27 21.49 -7.00
C LEU A 51 13.22 22.42 -6.22
N LYS A 52 14.28 22.91 -6.88
CA LYS A 52 15.26 23.85 -6.27
C LYS A 52 14.56 25.06 -5.62
N ASP A 53 13.63 25.70 -6.33
CA ASP A 53 13.00 26.94 -5.87
C ASP A 53 11.58 26.75 -5.32
N LYS A 54 10.85 25.76 -5.78
CA LYS A 54 9.42 25.56 -5.49
C LYS A 54 9.11 24.16 -5.05
N ASN A 55 8.12 24.02 -4.16
CA ASN A 55 7.63 22.73 -3.70
C ASN A 55 6.16 22.61 -4.05
N TYR A 56 5.78 21.46 -4.61
CA TYR A 56 4.42 21.16 -5.03
C TYR A 56 3.91 19.94 -4.28
N LEU A 57 2.66 20.00 -3.83
CA LEU A 57 1.95 18.86 -3.25
C LEU A 57 0.71 18.59 -4.08
N PHE A 58 0.65 17.42 -4.68
CA PHE A 58 -0.48 16.94 -5.47
C PHE A 58 -1.32 16.00 -4.60
N VAL A 59 -2.60 16.29 -4.48
CA VAL A 59 -3.57 15.52 -3.72
C VAL A 59 -4.83 15.29 -4.55
N ASP A 60 -5.65 14.31 -4.21
CA ASP A 60 -6.97 14.22 -4.82
C ASP A 60 -7.95 15.24 -4.21
N GLY A 61 -9.13 15.39 -4.82
CA GLY A 61 -10.11 16.40 -4.43
C GLY A 61 -10.56 16.32 -2.97
N ARG A 62 -10.52 15.11 -2.36
CA ARG A 62 -10.89 14.87 -0.95
C ARG A 62 -9.96 15.58 0.04
N TYR A 63 -8.72 15.83 -0.35
CA TYR A 63 -7.67 16.32 0.55
C TYR A 63 -7.23 17.76 0.31
N THR A 64 -7.87 18.49 -0.61
CA THR A 64 -7.44 19.86 -0.94
C THR A 64 -7.50 20.82 0.25
N LEU A 65 -8.55 20.74 1.07
CA LEU A 65 -8.69 21.55 2.28
C LEU A 65 -7.64 21.16 3.32
N GLN A 66 -7.52 19.87 3.63
CA GLN A 66 -6.57 19.36 4.60
C GLN A 66 -5.13 19.69 4.20
N ALA A 67 -4.77 19.52 2.93
CA ALA A 67 -3.42 19.81 2.42
C ALA A 67 -3.08 21.31 2.57
N LYS A 68 -4.06 22.21 2.34
CA LYS A 68 -3.86 23.66 2.57
C LYS A 68 -3.58 23.96 4.04
N LEU A 69 -4.33 23.36 4.95
CA LEU A 69 -4.18 23.55 6.40
C LEU A 69 -2.84 23.01 6.91
N GLU A 70 -2.46 21.81 6.51
CA GLU A 70 -1.27 21.11 7.03
C GLU A 70 0.04 21.53 6.35
N SER A 71 0.00 21.88 5.05
CA SER A 71 1.19 22.05 4.19
C SER A 71 1.25 23.38 3.43
N GLY A 72 0.17 24.16 3.39
CA GLY A 72 0.01 25.30 2.46
C GLY A 72 1.06 26.40 2.59
N LYS A 73 1.70 26.56 3.76
CA LYS A 73 2.80 27.56 3.95
C LYS A 73 4.08 27.19 3.19
N LYS A 74 4.30 25.89 2.89
CA LYS A 74 5.57 25.39 2.30
C LYS A 74 5.39 24.78 0.93
N PHE A 75 4.15 24.49 0.54
CA PHE A 75 3.80 23.79 -0.70
C PHE A 75 2.71 24.52 -1.48
N LYS A 76 2.88 24.56 -2.80
CA LYS A 76 1.79 24.90 -3.70
C LYS A 76 0.92 23.65 -3.88
N ILE A 77 -0.34 23.73 -3.43
CA ILE A 77 -1.27 22.61 -3.44
C ILE A 77 -1.97 22.53 -4.79
N HIS A 78 -1.98 21.34 -5.39
CA HIS A 78 -2.69 21.05 -6.62
C HIS A 78 -3.60 19.82 -6.47
N GLU A 79 -4.77 19.90 -7.04
CA GLU A 79 -5.64 18.73 -7.24
C GLU A 79 -5.12 17.95 -8.45
N ILE A 80 -4.72 16.68 -8.25
CA ILE A 80 -4.01 15.88 -9.25
C ILE A 80 -4.88 15.54 -10.48
N THR A 81 -6.19 15.57 -10.34
CA THR A 81 -7.13 15.40 -11.45
C THR A 81 -7.15 16.60 -12.38
N LYS A 82 -6.89 17.81 -11.85
CA LYS A 82 -6.86 19.07 -12.61
C LYS A 82 -5.46 19.42 -13.11
N VAL A 83 -4.45 19.24 -12.26
CA VAL A 83 -3.05 19.58 -12.57
C VAL A 83 -2.12 18.44 -12.20
N LYS A 84 -1.53 17.80 -13.19
CA LYS A 84 -0.52 16.74 -13.02
C LYS A 84 0.90 17.32 -12.93
N PRO A 85 1.86 16.61 -12.30
CA PRO A 85 3.27 17.02 -12.27
C PRO A 85 3.83 17.38 -13.65
N LYS A 86 3.51 16.62 -14.70
CA LYS A 86 3.97 16.88 -16.07
C LYS A 86 3.57 18.25 -16.61
N GLN A 87 2.40 18.78 -16.21
CA GLN A 87 1.96 20.12 -16.62
C GLN A 87 2.72 21.25 -15.89
N ILE A 88 3.27 20.99 -14.72
CA ILE A 88 4.20 21.91 -14.06
C ILE A 88 5.56 21.85 -14.76
N LEU A 89 6.03 20.63 -15.04
CA LEU A 89 7.34 20.40 -15.66
C LEU A 89 7.42 20.90 -17.11
N SER A 90 6.30 20.90 -17.86
CA SER A 90 6.24 21.44 -19.22
C SER A 90 6.48 22.94 -19.32
N LYS A 91 6.39 23.69 -18.19
CA LYS A 91 6.63 25.14 -18.15
C LYS A 91 8.12 25.51 -18.11
N PHE A 92 9.01 24.54 -17.93
CA PHE A 92 10.45 24.78 -17.93
C PHE A 92 11.01 24.67 -19.35
N LYS A 93 11.89 25.61 -19.72
CA LYS A 93 12.52 25.65 -21.04
C LYS A 93 13.31 24.36 -21.34
N ASN A 94 14.04 23.88 -20.35
CA ASN A 94 14.82 22.64 -20.44
C ASN A 94 14.17 21.52 -19.61
N LYS A 95 14.29 20.27 -20.05
CA LYS A 95 13.82 19.11 -19.30
C LYS A 95 14.64 18.96 -18.02
N LEU A 96 13.97 19.10 -16.88
CA LEU A 96 14.58 18.92 -15.57
C LEU A 96 14.93 17.45 -15.32
N LYS A 97 16.03 17.19 -14.61
CA LYS A 97 16.40 15.88 -14.08
C LYS A 97 15.69 15.66 -12.76
N ILE A 98 14.72 14.75 -12.72
CA ILE A 98 13.88 14.50 -11.54
C ILE A 98 14.22 13.14 -10.93
N GLY A 99 14.76 13.16 -9.72
CA GLY A 99 15.10 11.98 -8.95
C GLY A 99 13.86 11.30 -8.38
N PHE A 100 13.87 9.96 -8.31
CA PHE A 100 12.82 9.17 -7.69
C PHE A 100 13.38 7.85 -7.12
N ASP A 101 12.70 7.28 -6.14
CA ASP A 101 13.02 5.94 -5.63
C ASP A 101 12.30 4.89 -6.50
N PRO A 102 13.04 4.00 -7.22
CA PRO A 102 12.44 3.02 -8.12
C PRO A 102 11.62 1.93 -7.41
N LYS A 103 11.75 1.78 -6.10
CA LYS A 103 10.93 0.85 -5.29
C LYS A 103 9.51 1.35 -5.06
N LEU A 104 9.26 2.66 -5.24
CA LEU A 104 8.00 3.32 -4.91
C LEU A 104 7.11 3.63 -6.11
N PHE A 105 7.54 3.28 -7.32
CA PHE A 105 6.82 3.58 -8.56
C PHE A 105 6.80 2.40 -9.51
N THR A 106 5.69 2.27 -10.24
CA THR A 106 5.61 1.43 -11.44
C THR A 106 5.94 2.25 -12.69
N ASN A 107 6.37 1.61 -13.77
CA ASN A 107 6.61 2.29 -15.04
C ASN A 107 5.37 3.02 -15.55
N GLN A 108 4.19 2.40 -15.43
CA GLN A 108 2.92 3.00 -15.82
C GLN A 108 2.64 4.30 -15.05
N SER A 109 2.85 4.29 -13.72
CA SER A 109 2.59 5.45 -12.87
C SER A 109 3.49 6.64 -13.21
N LEU A 110 4.79 6.40 -13.42
CA LEU A 110 5.74 7.47 -13.80
C LEU A 110 5.45 8.02 -15.21
N LYS A 111 5.22 7.16 -16.20
CA LYS A 111 4.88 7.60 -17.56
C LYS A 111 3.66 8.51 -17.55
N LYS A 112 2.59 8.10 -16.87
CA LYS A 112 1.33 8.85 -16.81
C LYS A 112 1.47 10.21 -16.14
N GLN A 113 2.31 10.31 -15.09
CA GLN A 113 2.40 11.50 -14.24
C GLN A 113 3.46 12.51 -14.68
N PHE A 114 4.57 12.06 -15.28
CA PHE A 114 5.78 12.88 -15.48
C PHE A 114 6.23 13.01 -16.94
N LEU A 115 6.14 11.93 -17.72
CA LEU A 115 6.65 11.97 -19.10
C LEU A 115 5.69 12.67 -20.06
N PRO A 116 6.23 13.29 -21.16
CA PRO A 116 7.64 13.32 -21.57
C PRO A 116 8.43 14.55 -21.08
N HIS A 117 7.96 15.29 -20.07
CA HIS A 117 8.43 16.65 -19.76
C HIS A 117 9.63 16.72 -18.79
N CYS A 118 10.20 15.59 -18.42
CA CYS A 118 11.41 15.54 -17.58
C CYS A 118 12.27 14.31 -17.90
N ASN A 119 13.52 14.33 -17.42
CA ASN A 119 14.41 13.17 -17.38
C ASN A 119 14.32 12.54 -15.99
N LEU A 120 13.89 11.29 -15.91
CA LEU A 120 13.73 10.58 -14.66
C LEU A 120 15.04 9.88 -14.25
N ILE A 121 15.54 10.15 -13.05
CA ILE A 121 16.78 9.60 -12.50
C ILE A 121 16.43 8.68 -11.32
N ALA A 122 16.64 7.38 -11.49
CA ALA A 122 16.42 6.40 -10.43
C ALA A 122 17.52 6.51 -9.35
N ILE A 123 17.10 6.63 -8.09
CA ILE A 123 17.99 6.71 -6.92
C ILE A 123 17.57 5.60 -5.97
N ASN A 124 18.38 4.54 -5.88
CA ASN A 124 18.04 3.33 -5.10
C ASN A 124 17.99 3.57 -3.59
N ASP A 125 18.80 4.51 -3.09
CA ASP A 125 18.80 4.89 -1.67
C ASP A 125 17.89 6.10 -1.47
N ASN A 126 16.72 5.85 -0.90
CA ASN A 126 15.71 6.89 -0.71
C ASN A 126 16.27 8.12 0.04
N LEU A 127 16.18 9.30 -0.58
CA LEU A 127 16.78 10.52 -0.01
C LEU A 127 16.13 10.97 1.29
N ILE A 128 14.87 10.59 1.54
CA ILE A 128 14.18 10.93 2.80
C ILE A 128 14.65 10.01 3.93
N ASP A 129 14.83 8.72 3.64
CA ASP A 129 15.30 7.74 4.63
C ASP A 129 16.73 8.05 5.09
N GLN A 130 17.56 8.60 4.20
CA GLN A 130 18.90 9.11 4.57
C GLN A 130 18.87 10.33 5.51
N LEU A 131 17.75 11.04 5.58
CA LEU A 131 17.60 12.28 6.38
C LEU A 131 16.77 12.07 7.65
N SER A 132 16.10 10.95 7.77
CA SER A 132 15.24 10.66 8.92
C SER A 132 15.56 9.26 9.45
N ILE A 133 15.82 9.17 10.75
CA ILE A 133 15.95 7.86 11.43
C ILE A 133 14.54 7.30 11.59
N THR A 134 14.12 6.49 10.65
CA THR A 134 12.86 5.74 10.77
C THR A 134 13.15 4.38 11.42
N LYS A 135 12.63 4.18 12.64
CA LYS A 135 12.66 2.83 13.25
C LYS A 135 11.80 1.90 12.40
N LYS A 136 12.41 0.92 11.76
CA LYS A 136 11.65 -0.22 11.23
C LYS A 136 11.06 -0.95 12.42
N LEU A 137 9.75 -0.91 12.55
CA LEU A 137 9.06 -1.74 13.55
C LEU A 137 9.22 -3.20 13.10
N ASN A 138 9.75 -4.05 13.99
CA ASN A 138 9.67 -5.49 13.81
C ASN A 138 8.18 -5.85 13.82
N GLY A 139 7.62 -6.17 12.66
CA GLY A 139 6.20 -6.53 12.53
C GLY A 139 5.91 -7.83 13.27
N GLN A 140 4.62 -8.10 13.49
CA GLN A 140 4.19 -9.37 14.08
C GLN A 140 4.36 -10.51 13.07
N LYS A 141 4.41 -11.76 13.59
CA LYS A 141 4.53 -12.97 12.78
C LYS A 141 3.27 -13.19 11.94
N PHE A 142 3.45 -13.75 10.75
CA PHE A 142 2.35 -14.14 9.87
C PHE A 142 1.60 -15.35 10.46
N TYR A 143 0.33 -15.47 10.08
CA TYR A 143 -0.49 -16.64 10.37
C TYR A 143 -1.23 -17.09 9.12
N GLN A 144 -1.66 -18.36 9.11
CA GLN A 144 -2.39 -18.96 8.02
C GLN A 144 -3.82 -19.24 8.43
N LEU A 145 -4.78 -18.94 7.55
CA LEU A 145 -6.17 -19.34 7.71
C LEU A 145 -6.36 -20.79 7.23
N ASN A 146 -7.25 -21.50 7.90
CA ASN A 146 -7.64 -22.84 7.50
C ASN A 146 -8.49 -22.82 6.23
N SER A 147 -8.43 -23.89 5.45
CA SER A 147 -9.29 -24.02 4.25
C SER A 147 -10.78 -24.00 4.59
N LYS A 148 -11.18 -24.43 5.78
CA LYS A 148 -12.55 -24.34 6.31
C LYS A 148 -13.06 -22.90 6.41
N ASP A 149 -12.16 -21.95 6.71
CA ASP A 149 -12.50 -20.54 6.89
C ASP A 149 -12.51 -19.76 5.57
N VAL A 150 -11.75 -20.22 4.57
CA VAL A 150 -11.58 -19.53 3.27
C VAL A 150 -12.18 -20.30 2.08
N GLY A 151 -12.69 -21.52 2.30
CA GLY A 151 -13.40 -22.31 1.30
C GLY A 151 -12.54 -22.93 0.20
N GLU A 152 -11.24 -22.60 0.11
CA GLU A 152 -10.34 -23.14 -0.92
C GLU A 152 -8.91 -23.32 -0.39
N THR A 153 -8.28 -24.45 -0.71
CA THR A 153 -6.92 -24.75 -0.31
C THR A 153 -5.90 -23.95 -1.13
N THR A 154 -4.75 -23.67 -0.55
CA THR A 154 -3.59 -23.08 -1.25
C THR A 154 -3.20 -23.91 -2.48
N ARG A 155 -3.23 -25.25 -2.38
CA ARG A 155 -2.90 -26.15 -3.50
C ARG A 155 -3.84 -25.97 -4.69
N SER A 156 -5.15 -25.84 -4.44
CA SER A 156 -6.14 -25.58 -5.49
C SER A 156 -5.88 -24.26 -6.21
N LYS A 157 -5.67 -23.18 -5.44
CA LYS A 157 -5.38 -21.85 -5.98
C LYS A 157 -4.10 -21.83 -6.83
N ILE A 158 -3.03 -22.47 -6.35
CA ILE A 158 -1.76 -22.60 -7.09
C ILE A 158 -1.98 -23.40 -8.39
N SER A 159 -2.74 -24.51 -8.36
CA SER A 159 -3.03 -25.27 -9.57
C SER A 159 -3.78 -24.46 -10.62
N ARG A 160 -4.73 -23.62 -10.19
CA ARG A 160 -5.45 -22.69 -11.07
C ARG A 160 -4.49 -21.69 -11.73
N LEU A 161 -3.55 -21.14 -10.94
CA LEU A 161 -2.56 -20.20 -11.45
C LEU A 161 -1.56 -20.86 -12.40
N ILE A 162 -1.11 -22.08 -12.11
CA ILE A 162 -0.25 -22.89 -13.03
C ILE A 162 -0.95 -23.17 -14.36
N ASN A 163 -2.24 -23.51 -14.33
CA ASN A 163 -3.02 -23.72 -15.55
C ASN A 163 -3.11 -22.42 -16.39
N TYR A 164 -3.28 -21.28 -15.74
CA TYR A 164 -3.22 -19.98 -16.42
C TYR A 164 -1.85 -19.73 -17.04
N MET A 165 -0.76 -19.95 -16.28
CA MET A 165 0.61 -19.78 -16.76
C MET A 165 0.90 -20.67 -17.98
N SER A 166 0.48 -21.93 -17.94
CA SER A 166 0.64 -22.88 -19.06
C SER A 166 -0.07 -22.40 -20.33
N LYS A 167 -1.33 -21.98 -20.21
CA LYS A 167 -2.12 -21.45 -21.34
C LYS A 167 -1.51 -20.16 -21.94
N LYS A 168 -0.82 -19.36 -21.12
CA LYS A 168 -0.19 -18.09 -21.54
C LYS A 168 1.30 -18.21 -21.83
N LYS A 169 1.87 -19.42 -21.79
CA LYS A 169 3.31 -19.71 -22.03
C LYS A 169 4.21 -18.89 -21.10
N ILE A 170 3.82 -18.78 -19.81
CA ILE A 170 4.57 -18.09 -18.76
C ILE A 170 5.40 -19.12 -18.00
N ASP A 171 6.70 -18.89 -17.85
CA ASP A 171 7.58 -19.76 -17.09
C ASP A 171 7.63 -19.41 -15.61
N ASN A 172 7.62 -18.10 -15.30
CA ASN A 172 7.62 -17.57 -13.95
C ASN A 172 6.66 -16.39 -13.85
N ILE A 173 6.01 -16.22 -12.69
CA ILE A 173 5.18 -15.05 -12.40
C ILE A 173 5.61 -14.42 -11.08
N PHE A 174 5.75 -13.10 -11.05
CA PHE A 174 5.98 -12.32 -9.85
C PHE A 174 4.67 -11.71 -9.34
N ILE A 175 4.22 -12.17 -8.20
CA ILE A 175 3.08 -11.61 -7.48
C ILE A 175 3.62 -10.58 -6.50
N SER A 176 3.62 -9.33 -6.92
CA SER A 176 4.17 -8.20 -6.18
C SER A 176 3.19 -7.59 -5.19
N ALA A 177 1.88 -7.75 -5.43
CA ALA A 177 0.82 -7.26 -4.56
C ALA A 177 0.64 -8.16 -3.33
N PRO A 178 0.87 -7.65 -2.09
CA PRO A 178 0.75 -8.45 -0.86
C PRO A 178 -0.62 -9.09 -0.66
N GLU A 179 -1.70 -8.40 -1.05
CA GLU A 179 -3.07 -8.91 -0.95
C GLU A 179 -3.32 -10.11 -1.88
N ASN A 180 -2.62 -10.19 -3.01
CA ASN A 180 -2.70 -11.32 -3.92
C ASN A 180 -1.93 -12.53 -3.36
N VAL A 181 -0.74 -12.30 -2.80
CA VAL A 181 0.01 -13.34 -2.07
C VAL A 181 -0.79 -13.84 -0.87
N SER A 182 -1.38 -12.92 -0.11
CA SER A 182 -2.23 -13.21 1.05
C SER A 182 -3.40 -14.14 0.68
N TRP A 183 -4.12 -13.82 -0.41
CA TRP A 183 -5.21 -14.65 -0.90
C TRP A 183 -4.70 -16.00 -1.42
N LEU A 184 -3.65 -16.02 -2.24
CA LEU A 184 -3.14 -17.23 -2.88
C LEU A 184 -2.65 -18.27 -1.87
N LEU A 185 -1.95 -17.83 -0.82
CA LEU A 185 -1.36 -18.69 0.21
C LEU A 185 -2.21 -18.81 1.49
N ASN A 186 -3.40 -18.20 1.54
CA ASN A 186 -4.24 -18.09 2.74
C ASN A 186 -3.50 -17.46 3.93
N LEU A 187 -2.57 -16.54 3.66
CA LEU A 187 -1.77 -15.87 4.68
C LEU A 187 -2.44 -14.59 5.20
N ARG A 188 -2.17 -14.28 6.45
CA ARG A 188 -2.53 -13.01 7.08
C ARG A 188 -1.35 -12.47 7.88
N GLY A 189 -1.36 -11.16 8.13
CA GLY A 189 -0.33 -10.47 8.91
C GLY A 189 -0.87 -9.20 9.55
N TYR A 190 -0.01 -8.49 10.26
CA TYR A 190 -0.35 -7.28 11.00
C TYR A 190 0.51 -6.08 10.55
N ASP A 191 0.95 -6.10 9.30
CA ASP A 191 1.81 -5.04 8.76
C ASP A 191 1.04 -3.75 8.46
N ASN A 192 -0.26 -3.87 8.24
CA ASN A 192 -1.16 -2.74 8.03
C ASN A 192 -2.12 -2.58 9.23
N PRO A 193 -2.39 -1.35 9.69
CA PRO A 193 -3.17 -1.14 10.93
C PRO A 193 -4.64 -1.57 10.82
N ASN A 194 -5.21 -1.52 9.60
CA ASN A 194 -6.64 -1.76 9.37
C ASN A 194 -6.90 -2.90 8.37
N SER A 195 -5.88 -3.68 8.04
CA SER A 195 -5.99 -4.78 7.08
C SER A 195 -5.06 -5.92 7.46
N PRO A 196 -5.53 -7.18 7.46
CA PRO A 196 -4.70 -8.33 7.83
C PRO A 196 -3.79 -8.80 6.68
N ILE A 197 -3.24 -7.87 5.92
CA ILE A 197 -2.39 -8.17 4.77
C ILE A 197 -0.92 -8.18 5.23
N PRO A 198 -0.19 -9.31 5.01
CA PRO A 198 1.23 -9.41 5.30
C PRO A 198 2.07 -8.73 4.22
N ASN A 199 3.08 -7.96 4.60
CA ASN A 199 4.03 -7.39 3.66
C ASN A 199 4.99 -8.48 3.16
N CYS A 200 4.67 -9.06 2.02
CA CYS A 200 5.45 -10.11 1.36
C CYS A 200 5.22 -10.08 -0.16
N ARG A 201 6.11 -10.74 -0.89
CA ARG A 201 6.03 -10.94 -2.34
C ARG A 201 6.30 -12.40 -2.66
N LEU A 202 5.84 -12.85 -3.83
CA LEU A 202 5.96 -14.25 -4.23
C LEU A 202 6.40 -14.37 -5.69
N ILE A 203 7.34 -15.27 -5.96
CA ILE A 203 7.55 -15.80 -7.30
C ILE A 203 7.01 -17.23 -7.35
N LEU A 204 6.22 -17.54 -8.36
CA LEU A 204 5.79 -18.89 -8.69
C LEU A 204 6.39 -19.30 -10.03
N SER A 205 7.11 -20.42 -10.05
CA SER A 205 7.58 -21.07 -11.28
C SER A 205 6.54 -22.06 -11.80
N LYS A 206 6.50 -22.31 -13.11
CA LYS A 206 5.65 -23.34 -13.72
C LYS A 206 5.97 -24.75 -13.21
N SER A 207 7.17 -24.97 -12.66
CA SER A 207 7.56 -26.20 -11.95
C SER A 207 6.89 -26.35 -10.57
N ARG A 208 6.00 -25.43 -10.19
CA ARG A 208 5.31 -25.34 -8.88
C ARG A 208 6.21 -24.98 -7.72
N GLU A 209 7.40 -24.45 -7.95
CA GLU A 209 8.27 -23.93 -6.91
C GLU A 209 7.80 -22.52 -6.49
N LEU A 210 7.71 -22.32 -5.20
CA LEU A 210 7.29 -21.06 -4.58
C LEU A 210 8.50 -20.41 -3.90
N TYR A 211 8.73 -19.12 -4.17
CA TYR A 211 9.76 -18.30 -3.56
C TYR A 211 9.10 -17.12 -2.87
N LEU A 212 8.96 -17.20 -1.54
CA LEU A 212 8.31 -16.18 -0.72
C LEU A 212 9.34 -15.24 -0.12
N PHE A 213 9.19 -13.94 -0.40
CA PHE A 213 10.07 -12.88 0.07
C PHE A 213 9.42 -12.12 1.23
N SER A 214 10.03 -12.17 2.39
CA SER A 214 9.67 -11.41 3.58
C SER A 214 10.75 -11.54 4.66
N SER A 215 10.68 -10.76 5.73
CA SER A 215 11.58 -10.90 6.88
C SER A 215 11.51 -12.31 7.48
N LYS A 216 12.66 -12.91 7.76
CA LYS A 216 12.77 -14.24 8.40
C LYS A 216 11.97 -14.35 9.69
N TYR A 217 11.92 -13.29 10.50
CA TYR A 217 11.15 -13.26 11.74
C TYR A 217 9.65 -13.44 11.49
N LYS A 218 9.10 -12.78 10.47
CA LYS A 218 7.64 -12.80 10.19
C LYS A 218 7.15 -14.17 9.74
N ILE A 219 7.98 -14.93 9.03
CA ILE A 219 7.61 -16.25 8.46
C ILE A 219 7.73 -17.42 9.45
N LEU A 220 8.32 -17.22 10.63
CA LEU A 220 8.58 -18.31 11.59
C LEU A 220 7.35 -19.18 11.89
N ASN A 221 6.17 -18.57 12.04
CA ASN A 221 4.95 -19.31 12.39
C ASN A 221 4.30 -20.05 11.20
N ILE A 222 4.70 -19.77 9.96
CA ILE A 222 4.06 -20.34 8.77
C ILE A 222 4.97 -21.32 8.02
N ARG A 223 6.24 -21.43 8.43
CA ARG A 223 7.29 -22.13 7.70
C ARG A 223 6.94 -23.59 7.34
N ASN A 224 6.18 -24.27 8.20
CA ASN A 224 5.76 -25.66 7.99
C ASN A 224 4.24 -25.81 7.87
N LYS A 225 3.50 -24.72 7.73
CA LYS A 225 2.03 -24.76 7.68
C LYS A 225 1.47 -24.73 6.26
N ILE A 226 2.20 -24.11 5.32
CA ILE A 226 1.79 -24.09 3.93
C ILE A 226 2.01 -25.50 3.36
N PRO A 227 0.96 -26.17 2.82
CA PRO A 227 1.02 -27.57 2.38
C PRO A 227 1.70 -27.72 1.00
N LEU A 228 2.75 -26.95 0.75
CA LEU A 228 3.55 -26.91 -0.47
C LEU A 228 5.01 -26.61 -0.10
N LYS A 229 5.92 -26.98 -0.98
CA LYS A 229 7.33 -26.63 -0.83
C LYS A 229 7.52 -25.15 -1.12
N VAL A 230 7.76 -24.35 -0.07
CA VAL A 230 8.04 -22.92 -0.16
C VAL A 230 9.49 -22.65 0.21
N ASN A 231 10.20 -21.97 -0.67
CA ASN A 231 11.55 -21.44 -0.43
C ASN A 231 11.40 -20.02 0.14
N TYR A 232 11.97 -19.76 1.31
CA TYR A 232 11.82 -18.49 2.02
C TYR A 232 13.08 -17.65 1.89
N TYR A 233 12.93 -16.39 1.48
CA TYR A 233 14.00 -15.44 1.25
C TYR A 233 13.69 -14.08 1.87
N GLU A 234 14.73 -13.31 2.16
CA GLU A 234 14.59 -11.88 2.43
C GLU A 234 14.53 -11.09 1.12
N GLU A 235 14.02 -9.87 1.16
CA GLU A 235 13.89 -9.05 -0.06
C GLU A 235 15.23 -8.78 -0.76
N ASN A 236 16.31 -8.67 0.01
CA ASN A 236 17.65 -8.47 -0.52
C ASN A 236 18.17 -9.68 -1.33
N ASP A 237 17.60 -10.86 -1.10
CA ASP A 237 17.96 -12.08 -1.83
C ASP A 237 17.29 -12.18 -3.21
N PHE A 238 16.45 -11.19 -3.58
CA PHE A 238 15.65 -11.23 -4.81
C PHE A 238 16.51 -11.44 -6.06
N TYR A 239 17.59 -10.67 -6.20
CA TYR A 239 18.53 -10.82 -7.32
C TYR A 239 19.16 -12.21 -7.40
N PHE A 240 19.55 -12.77 -6.27
CA PHE A 240 20.07 -14.13 -6.19
C PHE A 240 19.05 -15.18 -6.66
N VAL A 241 17.79 -15.03 -6.25
CA VAL A 241 16.71 -15.94 -6.70
C VAL A 241 16.48 -15.80 -8.20
N ILE A 242 16.39 -14.57 -8.74
CA ILE A 242 16.24 -14.33 -10.18
C ILE A 242 17.31 -15.06 -10.99
N ASN A 243 18.57 -15.04 -10.54
CA ASN A 243 19.66 -15.72 -11.25
C ASN A 243 19.56 -17.25 -11.22
N LYS A 244 18.90 -17.84 -10.24
CA LYS A 244 18.68 -19.29 -10.13
C LYS A 244 17.49 -19.82 -10.93
N LEU A 245 16.48 -18.97 -11.20
CA LEU A 245 15.28 -19.37 -11.90
C LEU A 245 15.58 -19.80 -13.33
N LYS A 246 14.82 -20.78 -13.83
CA LYS A 246 14.87 -21.29 -15.21
C LYS A 246 13.71 -20.73 -16.03
N GLY A 247 13.83 -20.85 -17.36
CA GLY A 247 12.82 -20.38 -18.32
C GLY A 247 13.21 -19.06 -18.97
N ASN A 248 12.36 -18.55 -19.85
CA ASN A 248 12.59 -17.35 -20.63
C ASN A 248 11.54 -16.27 -20.37
N ASN A 249 10.26 -16.65 -20.18
CA ASN A 249 9.13 -15.73 -20.08
C ASN A 249 8.74 -15.49 -18.64
N PHE A 250 8.76 -14.23 -18.21
CA PHE A 250 8.44 -13.81 -16.86
C PHE A 250 7.27 -12.82 -16.87
N SER A 251 6.18 -13.14 -16.17
CA SER A 251 5.03 -12.22 -16.03
C SER A 251 5.18 -11.35 -14.80
N ILE A 252 4.94 -10.05 -14.97
CA ILE A 252 4.87 -9.06 -13.89
C ILE A 252 3.55 -8.29 -13.96
N ASP A 253 3.09 -7.81 -12.81
CA ASP A 253 1.90 -6.97 -12.72
C ASP A 253 2.26 -5.50 -13.00
N GLU A 254 1.55 -4.88 -13.96
CA GLU A 254 1.78 -3.47 -14.35
C GLU A 254 1.38 -2.46 -13.26
N ILE A 255 0.51 -2.88 -12.32
CA ILE A 255 -0.06 -2.01 -11.28
C ILE A 255 0.79 -2.00 -10.02
N SER A 256 1.37 -3.15 -9.65
CA SER A 256 2.05 -3.34 -8.36
C SER A 256 3.54 -3.71 -8.45
N CYS A 257 4.05 -4.08 -9.64
CA CYS A 257 5.48 -4.32 -9.80
C CYS A 257 6.26 -3.01 -9.90
N SER A 258 7.12 -2.74 -8.93
CA SER A 258 7.96 -1.54 -8.98
C SER A 258 9.04 -1.62 -10.05
N ILE A 259 9.50 -0.45 -10.52
CA ILE A 259 10.59 -0.32 -11.49
C ILE A 259 11.86 -1.05 -11.01
N TYR A 260 12.10 -1.05 -9.71
CA TYR A 260 13.24 -1.75 -9.12
C TYR A 260 13.20 -3.26 -9.42
N PHE A 261 12.08 -3.93 -9.14
CA PHE A 261 11.93 -5.36 -9.39
C PHE A 261 11.83 -5.68 -10.88
N GLU A 262 11.12 -4.84 -11.65
CA GLU A 262 11.03 -4.98 -13.11
C GLU A 262 12.43 -4.97 -13.75
N LYS A 263 13.31 -4.03 -13.33
CA LYS A 263 14.69 -3.95 -13.81
C LYS A 263 15.50 -5.19 -13.45
N LEU A 264 15.35 -5.73 -12.23
CA LEU A 264 16.05 -6.95 -11.83
C LEU A 264 15.58 -8.18 -12.62
N ILE A 265 14.29 -8.28 -12.92
CA ILE A 265 13.74 -9.38 -13.70
C ILE A 265 14.17 -9.27 -15.18
N SER A 266 14.11 -8.06 -15.76
CA SER A 266 14.46 -7.81 -17.16
C SER A 266 15.95 -8.03 -17.48
N SER A 267 16.82 -8.09 -16.47
CA SER A 267 18.23 -8.40 -16.68
C SER A 267 18.46 -9.85 -17.15
N LYS A 268 17.46 -10.73 -16.98
CA LYS A 268 17.59 -12.15 -17.35
C LYS A 268 16.45 -12.69 -18.20
N PHE A 269 15.21 -12.13 -18.07
CA PHE A 269 14.00 -12.70 -18.65
C PHE A 269 13.32 -11.73 -19.62
N TYR A 270 12.59 -12.29 -20.59
CA TYR A 270 11.60 -11.53 -21.36
C TYR A 270 10.40 -11.26 -20.47
N ILE A 271 10.11 -9.96 -20.28
CA ILE A 271 9.01 -9.52 -19.42
C ILE A 271 7.71 -9.48 -20.21
N ASN A 272 6.68 -10.12 -19.63
CA ASN A 272 5.30 -10.00 -20.06
C ASN A 272 4.54 -9.19 -18.99
N THR A 273 4.31 -7.91 -19.28
CA THR A 273 3.60 -7.00 -18.36
C THR A 273 2.10 -7.12 -18.56
N LYS A 274 1.39 -7.63 -17.57
CA LYS A 274 -0.08 -7.80 -17.54
C LYS A 274 -0.60 -7.67 -16.13
N VAL A 275 -1.90 -7.41 -15.99
CA VAL A 275 -2.56 -7.45 -14.68
C VAL A 275 -2.44 -8.85 -14.08
N ASP A 276 -2.06 -8.92 -12.79
CA ASP A 276 -1.97 -10.17 -12.05
C ASP A 276 -3.32 -10.91 -12.05
N PRO A 277 -3.37 -12.16 -12.55
CA PRO A 277 -4.62 -12.94 -12.61
C PRO A 277 -5.26 -13.20 -11.24
N CYS A 278 -4.50 -13.10 -10.16
CA CYS A 278 -5.03 -13.25 -8.80
C CYS A 278 -6.08 -12.18 -8.47
N TYR A 279 -6.02 -10.98 -9.07
CA TYR A 279 -7.09 -9.99 -8.90
C TYR A 279 -8.43 -10.50 -9.38
N TYR A 280 -8.46 -11.12 -10.55
CA TYR A 280 -9.68 -11.73 -11.09
C TYR A 280 -10.11 -12.94 -10.26
N PHE A 281 -9.18 -13.85 -9.94
CA PHE A 281 -9.52 -15.07 -9.20
C PHE A 281 -10.11 -14.79 -7.82
N LYS A 282 -9.56 -13.82 -7.07
CA LYS A 282 -10.07 -13.46 -5.73
C LYS A 282 -11.36 -12.63 -5.78
N SER A 283 -11.68 -12.02 -6.92
CA SER A 283 -12.93 -11.24 -7.07
C SER A 283 -14.17 -12.15 -7.08
N ILE A 284 -14.03 -13.39 -7.55
CA ILE A 284 -15.09 -14.39 -7.57
C ILE A 284 -15.06 -15.13 -6.23
N LYS A 285 -16.06 -14.86 -5.39
CA LYS A 285 -16.16 -15.43 -4.04
C LYS A 285 -16.73 -16.85 -4.08
N ASN A 286 -16.15 -17.77 -3.31
CA ASN A 286 -16.73 -19.06 -3.07
C ASN A 286 -17.85 -19.00 -1.99
N VAL A 287 -18.61 -20.07 -1.83
CA VAL A 287 -19.75 -20.13 -0.90
C VAL A 287 -19.35 -19.84 0.55
N ILE A 288 -18.17 -20.32 1.00
CA ILE A 288 -17.71 -20.08 2.38
C ILE A 288 -17.34 -18.60 2.58
N GLU A 289 -16.69 -17.98 1.59
CA GLU A 289 -16.38 -16.54 1.64
C GLU A 289 -17.67 -15.70 1.66
N LEU A 290 -18.71 -16.08 0.89
CA LEU A 290 -20.02 -15.41 0.89
C LEU A 290 -20.72 -15.53 2.24
N ASN A 291 -20.82 -16.76 2.78
CA ASN A 291 -21.47 -17.01 4.06
C ASN A 291 -20.75 -16.28 5.22
N ASN A 292 -19.42 -16.26 5.21
CA ASN A 292 -18.65 -15.54 6.23
C ASN A 292 -18.82 -14.02 6.11
N MET A 293 -18.96 -13.49 4.90
CA MET A 293 -19.23 -12.07 4.66
C MET A 293 -20.61 -11.69 5.18
N GLU A 294 -21.65 -12.47 4.84
CA GLU A 294 -23.02 -12.26 5.33
C GLU A 294 -23.07 -12.26 6.86
N LYS A 295 -22.49 -13.29 7.48
CA LYS A 295 -22.41 -13.38 8.95
C LYS A 295 -21.70 -12.17 9.57
N ALA A 296 -20.56 -11.74 9.00
CA ALA A 296 -19.82 -10.59 9.50
C ALA A 296 -20.66 -9.29 9.40
N HIS A 297 -21.45 -9.11 8.33
CA HIS A 297 -22.35 -7.97 8.18
C HIS A 297 -23.49 -7.99 9.19
N ILE A 298 -24.07 -9.15 9.49
CA ILE A 298 -25.10 -9.29 10.52
C ILE A 298 -24.54 -8.91 11.89
N GLU A 299 -23.36 -9.44 12.24
CA GLU A 299 -22.71 -9.15 13.52
C GLU A 299 -22.33 -7.66 13.68
N ASP A 300 -21.82 -7.02 12.61
CA ASP A 300 -21.51 -5.60 12.62
C ASP A 300 -22.80 -4.75 12.63
N GLY A 301 -23.85 -5.17 11.91
CA GLY A 301 -25.18 -4.54 11.92
C GLY A 301 -25.79 -4.49 13.30
N VAL A 302 -25.68 -5.56 14.08
CA VAL A 302 -26.12 -5.58 15.52
C VAL A 302 -25.33 -4.56 16.34
N ALA A 303 -24.01 -4.49 16.16
CA ALA A 303 -23.19 -3.50 16.88
C ALA A 303 -23.57 -2.06 16.50
N LEU A 304 -23.80 -1.81 15.24
CA LEU A 304 -24.21 -0.49 14.72
C LEU A 304 -25.61 -0.11 15.22
N THR A 305 -26.57 -1.03 15.21
CA THR A 305 -27.93 -0.78 15.72
C THR A 305 -27.90 -0.41 17.21
N LYS A 306 -27.13 -1.13 18.02
CA LYS A 306 -26.93 -0.79 19.45
C LYS A 306 -26.28 0.58 19.62
N PHE A 307 -25.35 0.93 18.75
CA PHE A 307 -24.72 2.26 18.77
C PHE A 307 -25.71 3.36 18.40
N LEU A 308 -26.54 3.18 17.37
CA LEU A 308 -27.56 4.14 16.96
C LEU A 308 -28.62 4.37 18.07
N TYR A 309 -29.04 3.30 18.71
CA TYR A 309 -29.92 3.40 19.88
C TYR A 309 -29.26 4.19 21.01
N TRP A 310 -28.02 3.86 21.34
CA TRP A 310 -27.29 4.55 22.40
C TRP A 310 -27.11 6.04 22.12
N ILE A 311 -26.70 6.45 20.92
CA ILE A 311 -26.44 7.86 20.63
C ILE A 311 -27.74 8.68 20.64
N LYS A 312 -28.86 8.11 20.15
CA LYS A 312 -30.18 8.77 20.17
C LYS A 312 -30.74 8.97 21.57
N ASN A 313 -30.39 8.12 22.51
CA ASN A 313 -30.87 8.19 23.90
C ASN A 313 -29.84 8.75 24.88
N SER A 314 -28.74 9.29 24.39
CA SER A 314 -27.68 9.89 25.21
C SER A 314 -27.83 11.42 25.28
N ASP A 315 -27.41 12.00 26.40
CA ASP A 315 -27.23 13.44 26.50
C ASP A 315 -26.06 13.89 25.61
N VAL A 316 -26.40 14.41 24.41
CA VAL A 316 -25.41 14.81 23.41
C VAL A 316 -24.43 15.89 23.91
N LYS A 317 -24.84 16.72 24.89
CA LYS A 317 -23.98 17.75 25.51
C LYS A 317 -22.76 17.12 26.21
N LYS A 318 -22.82 15.84 26.62
CA LYS A 318 -21.73 15.08 27.26
C LYS A 318 -20.90 14.31 26.27
N LEU A 319 -21.28 14.27 24.99
CA LEU A 319 -20.59 13.53 23.95
C LEU A 319 -19.59 14.40 23.19
N ASP A 320 -18.58 13.75 22.68
CA ASP A 320 -17.57 14.29 21.76
C ASP A 320 -17.17 13.21 20.74
N GLU A 321 -16.51 13.63 19.67
CA GLU A 321 -16.14 12.76 18.55
C GLU A 321 -15.36 11.49 19.00
N LEU A 322 -14.40 11.64 19.92
CA LEU A 322 -13.59 10.51 20.44
C LEU A 322 -14.42 9.55 21.28
N LYS A 323 -15.37 10.05 22.09
CA LYS A 323 -16.27 9.18 22.87
C LYS A 323 -17.20 8.37 21.97
N VAL A 324 -17.71 8.98 20.90
CA VAL A 324 -18.57 8.33 19.92
C VAL A 324 -17.82 7.24 19.16
N GLU A 325 -16.61 7.54 18.67
CA GLU A 325 -15.71 6.55 18.05
C GLU A 325 -15.46 5.35 18.96
N LYS A 326 -15.02 5.61 20.20
CA LYS A 326 -14.73 4.56 21.19
C LYS A 326 -15.96 3.72 21.53
N LYS A 327 -17.14 4.34 21.58
CA LYS A 327 -18.39 3.62 21.94
C LYS A 327 -18.78 2.64 20.84
N LEU A 328 -18.71 3.01 19.57
CA LEU A 328 -18.97 2.11 18.45
C LEU A 328 -17.98 0.95 18.46
N GLU A 329 -16.70 1.22 18.63
CA GLU A 329 -15.67 0.18 18.73
C GLU A 329 -15.94 -0.78 19.90
N ASN A 330 -16.38 -0.27 21.05
CA ASN A 330 -16.73 -1.10 22.20
C ASN A 330 -17.92 -2.04 21.94
N PHE A 331 -18.89 -1.63 21.12
CA PHE A 331 -19.98 -2.51 20.70
C PHE A 331 -19.46 -3.60 19.75
N ARG A 332 -18.56 -3.29 18.81
CA ARG A 332 -17.92 -4.24 17.91
C ARG A 332 -17.05 -5.25 18.63
N LYS A 333 -16.29 -4.82 19.65
CA LYS A 333 -15.45 -5.68 20.50
C LYS A 333 -16.20 -6.77 21.28
N ARG A 334 -17.51 -6.69 21.38
CA ARG A 334 -18.34 -7.75 21.97
C ARG A 334 -18.48 -8.97 21.06
N ASN A 335 -18.20 -8.82 19.78
CA ASN A 335 -18.11 -9.93 18.85
C ASN A 335 -16.80 -10.68 19.05
N LYS A 336 -16.87 -12.01 19.24
CA LYS A 336 -15.71 -12.88 19.46
C LYS A 336 -14.71 -12.88 18.30
N ASN A 337 -15.20 -12.61 17.08
CA ASN A 337 -14.39 -12.61 15.86
C ASN A 337 -13.81 -11.22 15.53
N TYR A 338 -14.11 -10.19 16.33
CA TYR A 338 -13.58 -8.86 16.09
C TYR A 338 -12.06 -8.81 16.34
N LEU A 339 -11.30 -8.32 15.38
CA LEU A 339 -9.84 -8.10 15.49
C LEU A 339 -9.53 -6.63 15.81
N TYR A 340 -9.89 -5.76 14.90
CA TYR A 340 -9.66 -4.31 14.95
C TYR A 340 -10.51 -3.63 13.85
N PRO A 341 -10.65 -2.28 13.85
CA PRO A 341 -11.39 -1.58 12.81
C PRO A 341 -10.77 -1.80 11.42
N SER A 342 -11.61 -2.04 10.41
CA SER A 342 -11.17 -2.18 9.01
C SER A 342 -10.69 -0.85 8.39
N PHE A 343 -11.04 0.28 8.99
CA PHE A 343 -10.51 1.62 8.72
C PHE A 343 -10.77 2.52 9.94
N ASN A 344 -10.10 3.67 10.00
CA ASN A 344 -10.31 4.61 11.10
C ASN A 344 -11.74 5.16 11.07
N THR A 345 -12.40 5.21 12.22
CA THR A 345 -13.74 5.80 12.34
C THR A 345 -13.72 7.28 11.92
N ILE A 346 -14.70 7.69 11.15
CA ILE A 346 -14.91 9.08 10.74
C ILE A 346 -16.09 9.61 11.56
N ALA A 347 -15.78 10.37 12.60
CA ALA A 347 -16.77 11.04 13.45
C ALA A 347 -16.40 12.53 13.50
N GLY A 348 -17.03 13.33 12.66
CA GLY A 348 -16.76 14.77 12.54
C GLY A 348 -17.99 15.59 12.90
N SER A 349 -17.85 16.52 13.86
CA SER A 349 -18.87 17.47 14.28
C SER A 349 -18.55 18.89 13.81
N GLY A 350 -19.58 19.61 13.36
CA GLY A 350 -19.45 20.98 12.87
C GLY A 350 -18.40 21.11 11.77
N PRO A 351 -17.41 22.04 11.87
CA PRO A 351 -16.37 22.23 10.85
C PRO A 351 -15.52 20.99 10.54
N ASN A 352 -15.40 20.04 11.49
CA ASN A 352 -14.67 18.80 11.27
C ASN A 352 -15.39 17.89 10.26
N GLY A 353 -16.70 17.99 10.12
CA GLY A 353 -17.49 17.28 9.12
C GLY A 353 -17.17 17.67 7.67
N ALA A 354 -16.54 18.83 7.44
CA ALA A 354 -16.10 19.26 6.11
C ALA A 354 -14.81 18.56 5.65
N ILE A 355 -14.10 17.86 6.54
CA ILE A 355 -12.85 17.18 6.23
C ILE A 355 -13.15 15.72 5.90
N ILE A 356 -13.02 15.35 4.64
CA ILE A 356 -13.21 13.98 4.19
C ILE A 356 -12.09 13.10 4.80
N HIS A 357 -12.43 11.91 5.29
CA HIS A 357 -11.54 11.04 6.05
C HIS A 357 -10.99 11.70 7.34
N TYR A 358 -11.76 12.60 7.93
CA TYR A 358 -11.40 13.20 9.20
C TYR A 358 -11.11 12.13 10.26
N ARG A 359 -10.12 12.39 11.09
CA ARG A 359 -9.79 11.58 12.25
C ARG A 359 -9.69 12.47 13.48
N ALA A 360 -10.56 12.23 14.42
CA ALA A 360 -10.53 12.94 15.70
C ALA A 360 -9.23 12.66 16.47
N ASN A 361 -8.71 13.68 17.13
CA ASN A 361 -7.59 13.57 18.04
C ASN A 361 -7.77 14.57 19.19
N LYS A 362 -6.96 14.48 20.24
CA LYS A 362 -7.10 15.33 21.44
C LYS A 362 -7.14 16.83 21.13
N LYS A 363 -6.48 17.29 20.04
CA LYS A 363 -6.44 18.71 19.67
C LYS A 363 -7.61 19.16 18.80
N SER A 364 -8.15 18.26 17.98
CA SER A 364 -9.23 18.55 17.03
C SER A 364 -10.61 18.10 17.52
N ASN A 365 -10.69 17.32 18.61
CA ASN A 365 -11.92 16.77 19.18
C ASN A 365 -12.96 17.85 19.50
N ARG A 366 -14.19 17.66 19.04
CA ARG A 366 -15.32 18.58 19.26
C ARG A 366 -16.48 17.89 19.96
N LYS A 367 -17.31 18.69 20.62
CA LYS A 367 -18.63 18.27 21.10
C LYS A 367 -19.54 17.93 19.92
N ILE A 368 -20.44 16.97 20.12
CA ILE A 368 -21.45 16.58 19.13
C ILE A 368 -22.58 17.59 19.14
#